data_f3b528353405d8f9d0554fc69e88f66f
#
_entry.id   f3b528353405d8f9d0554fc69e88f66f
#
_cell.length_a   1.000
_cell.length_b   1.000
_cell.length_c   1.000
_cell.angle_alpha   90.00
_cell.angle_beta   90.00
_cell.angle_gamma   90.00
#
_symmetry.space_group_name_H-M   'P 1'
#
loop_
_entity.id
_entity.type
_entity.pdbx_description
1 polymer ?
#
loop_
_entity_poly.entity_id
_entity_poly.type
_entity_poly.pdbx_seq_one_letter_code
_entity_poly.pdbx_strand_id
1 'polypeptide(L)'
;MVQEIWAKISARERLIVFGAIAVLVGWIVGEFIATVNLCGGINIPGYSCPTLSFFSAGNSGMFAILGLIAAIAAVVIVYLKVAPNMNITWPMPVAQVLLGVSAATLVFGLLVVLMQISYGLTGAPMTMWLADLIFVGGGALQAYAAYMEFTASKTAV
;
A
#
# COMPACT_ATOMS: atom_id res chain seq x y z
N MET A 1 3.40 -11.67 -24.18
CA MET A 1 3.28 -12.21 -22.80
C MET A 1 2.61 -11.21 -21.85
N VAL A 2 3.17 -10.01 -21.57
CA VAL A 2 2.53 -9.04 -20.63
C VAL A 2 1.17 -8.56 -21.15
N GLN A 3 1.02 -8.23 -22.43
CA GLN A 3 -0.24 -7.80 -23.02
C GLN A 3 -1.33 -8.89 -22.97
N GLU A 4 -0.97 -10.15 -23.16
CA GLU A 4 -1.91 -11.28 -23.08
C GLU A 4 -2.42 -11.49 -21.64
N ILE A 5 -1.55 -11.35 -20.65
CA ILE A 5 -1.93 -11.40 -19.24
C ILE A 5 -2.86 -10.24 -18.92
N TRP A 6 -2.49 -9.01 -19.35
CA TRP A 6 -3.30 -7.83 -19.11
C TRP A 6 -4.70 -7.91 -19.76
N ALA A 7 -4.82 -8.56 -20.91
CA ALA A 7 -6.10 -8.79 -21.57
C ALA A 7 -7.01 -9.78 -20.80
N LYS A 8 -6.42 -10.72 -20.06
CA LYS A 8 -7.14 -11.72 -19.26
C LYS A 8 -7.58 -11.20 -17.88
N ILE A 9 -6.96 -10.13 -17.38
CA ILE A 9 -7.27 -9.52 -16.08
C ILE A 9 -8.59 -8.74 -16.20
N SER A 10 -9.54 -8.99 -15.29
CA SER A 10 -10.82 -8.27 -15.22
C SER A 10 -10.62 -6.80 -14.87
N ALA A 11 -11.61 -5.95 -15.15
CA ALA A 11 -11.55 -4.53 -14.79
C ALA A 11 -11.33 -4.30 -13.28
N ARG A 12 -11.92 -5.16 -12.43
CA ARG A 12 -11.76 -5.09 -10.98
C ARG A 12 -10.34 -5.46 -10.54
N GLU A 13 -9.78 -6.50 -11.13
CA GLU A 13 -8.40 -6.92 -10.86
C GLU A 13 -7.37 -5.87 -11.32
N ARG A 14 -7.66 -5.13 -12.42
CA ARG A 14 -6.84 -3.98 -12.84
C ARG A 14 -6.85 -2.88 -11.78
N LEU A 15 -7.99 -2.61 -11.15
CA LEU A 15 -8.05 -1.65 -10.04
C LEU A 15 -7.21 -2.08 -8.83
N ILE A 16 -7.11 -3.40 -8.55
CA ILE A 16 -6.22 -3.93 -7.51
C ILE A 16 -4.76 -3.62 -7.86
N VAL A 17 -4.36 -3.83 -9.11
CA VAL A 17 -3.00 -3.52 -9.59
C VAL A 17 -2.72 -2.01 -9.50
N PHE A 18 -3.66 -1.15 -9.94
CA PHE A 18 -3.51 0.30 -9.82
C PHE A 18 -3.43 0.76 -8.37
N GLY A 19 -4.22 0.16 -7.47
CA GLY A 19 -4.13 0.41 -6.03
C GLY A 19 -2.75 0.07 -5.48
N ALA A 20 -2.19 -1.08 -5.87
CA ALA A 20 -0.84 -1.48 -5.45
C ALA A 20 0.25 -0.54 -6.00
N ILE A 21 0.12 -0.06 -7.24
CA ILE A 21 1.03 0.95 -7.80
C ILE A 21 0.94 2.25 -7.00
N ALA A 22 -0.26 2.69 -6.64
CA ALA A 22 -0.43 3.88 -5.81
C ALA A 22 0.21 3.69 -4.42
N VAL A 23 0.04 2.53 -3.77
CA VAL A 23 0.72 2.19 -2.50
C VAL A 23 2.25 2.29 -2.66
N LEU A 24 2.81 1.72 -3.73
CA LEU A 24 4.24 1.78 -4.01
C LEU A 24 4.72 3.23 -4.22
N VAL A 25 3.97 4.02 -4.99
CA VAL A 25 4.29 5.45 -5.22
C VAL A 25 4.22 6.23 -3.90
N GLY A 26 3.18 6.04 -3.09
CA GLY A 26 3.06 6.66 -1.77
C GLY A 26 4.24 6.29 -0.86
N TRP A 27 4.66 5.03 -0.87
CA TRP A 27 5.83 4.58 -0.13
C TRP A 27 7.12 5.27 -0.62
N ILE A 28 7.37 5.34 -1.93
CA ILE A 28 8.55 6.00 -2.50
C ILE A 28 8.56 7.49 -2.13
N VAL A 29 7.42 8.17 -2.28
CA VAL A 29 7.31 9.59 -1.93
C VAL A 29 7.56 9.81 -0.44
N GLY A 30 6.99 8.97 0.41
CA GLY A 30 7.13 9.05 1.86
C GLY A 30 8.56 8.77 2.35
N GLU A 31 9.25 7.80 1.76
CA GLU A 31 10.59 7.41 2.21
C GLU A 31 11.70 8.33 1.66
N PHE A 32 11.59 8.75 0.40
CA PHE A 32 12.71 9.45 -0.27
C PHE A 32 12.48 10.94 -0.46
N ILE A 33 11.24 11.43 -0.44
CA ILE A 33 10.90 12.83 -0.73
C ILE A 33 10.42 13.55 0.52
N ALA A 34 9.56 12.90 1.30
CA ALA A 34 8.96 13.49 2.49
C ALA A 34 9.86 13.32 3.72
N THR A 35 10.97 14.03 3.77
CA THR A 35 11.88 14.03 4.92
C THR A 35 11.60 15.23 5.84
N VAL A 36 11.65 14.99 7.16
CA VAL A 36 11.52 16.03 8.19
C VAL A 36 12.87 16.24 8.86
N ASN A 37 13.35 17.48 8.86
CA ASN A 37 14.53 17.86 9.62
C ASN A 37 14.13 18.13 11.07
N LEU A 38 14.66 17.36 12.02
CA LEU A 38 14.32 17.47 13.45
C LEU A 38 14.74 18.79 14.09
N CYS A 39 15.64 19.54 13.45
CA CYS A 39 16.07 20.85 13.96
C CYS A 39 15.22 22.02 13.40
N GLY A 40 14.10 21.77 12.74
CA GLY A 40 13.21 22.81 12.22
C GLY A 40 13.88 23.80 11.25
N GLY A 41 14.94 23.40 10.55
CA GLY A 41 15.71 24.28 9.66
C GLY A 41 16.76 25.14 10.35
N ILE A 42 16.96 25.00 11.66
CA ILE A 42 18.01 25.71 12.40
C ILE A 42 19.37 25.05 12.07
N ASN A 43 20.28 25.85 11.55
CA ASN A 43 21.65 25.40 11.26
C ASN A 43 22.53 25.59 12.51
N ILE A 44 22.86 24.51 13.20
CA ILE A 44 23.73 24.55 14.39
C ILE A 44 25.16 24.24 13.93
N PRO A 45 26.11 25.19 14.03
CA PRO A 45 27.47 24.98 13.62
C PRO A 45 28.09 23.76 14.32
N GLY A 46 28.62 22.80 13.53
CA GLY A 46 29.24 21.58 14.05
C GLY A 46 28.28 20.43 14.41
N TYR A 47 26.97 20.62 14.20
CA TYR A 47 25.98 19.57 14.45
C TYR A 47 25.15 19.29 13.17
N SER A 48 25.19 18.05 12.67
CA SER A 48 24.33 17.64 11.58
C SER A 48 22.98 17.16 12.13
N CYS A 49 21.94 17.93 11.84
CA CYS A 49 20.58 17.58 12.27
C CYS A 49 20.11 16.29 11.60
N PRO A 50 19.65 15.29 12.36
CA PRO A 50 19.12 14.09 11.78
C PRO A 50 17.83 14.39 11.01
N THR A 51 17.75 13.82 9.80
CA THR A 51 16.53 13.82 9.01
C THR A 51 15.80 12.49 9.25
N LEU A 52 14.53 12.56 9.59
CA LEU A 52 13.66 11.40 9.62
C LEU A 52 12.94 11.29 8.29
N SER A 53 13.02 10.12 7.65
CA SER A 53 12.09 9.78 6.60
C SER A 53 10.72 9.49 7.22
N PHE A 54 9.70 9.64 6.41
CA PHE A 54 8.31 9.43 6.79
C PHE A 54 8.07 8.09 7.50
N PHE A 55 8.72 7.02 7.03
CA PHE A 55 8.54 5.68 7.56
C PHE A 55 9.57 5.29 8.63
N SER A 56 10.58 6.10 8.88
CA SER A 56 11.55 5.86 9.94
C SER A 56 11.14 6.43 11.30
N ALA A 57 10.03 7.22 11.36
CA ALA A 57 9.50 7.77 12.60
C ALA A 57 8.81 6.66 13.43
N GLY A 58 9.51 6.11 14.40
CA GLY A 58 9.00 5.08 15.28
C GLY A 58 8.64 3.76 14.55
N ASN A 59 7.52 3.14 14.94
CA ASN A 59 7.05 1.88 14.34
C ASN A 59 6.29 2.08 13.01
N SER A 60 6.12 3.31 12.53
CA SER A 60 5.41 3.59 11.28
C SER A 60 6.05 2.90 10.08
N GLY A 61 7.40 2.83 10.04
CA GLY A 61 8.15 2.14 8.98
C GLY A 61 7.82 0.66 8.88
N MET A 62 7.65 -0.02 9.99
CA MET A 62 7.25 -1.44 9.99
C MET A 62 5.87 -1.63 9.35
N PHE A 63 4.89 -0.81 9.73
CA PHE A 63 3.54 -0.89 9.16
C PHE A 63 3.52 -0.51 7.68
N ALA A 64 4.33 0.46 7.26
CA ALA A 64 4.46 0.82 5.85
C ALA A 64 5.03 -0.32 5.00
N ILE A 65 6.05 -1.02 5.50
CA ILE A 65 6.63 -2.19 4.83
C ILE A 65 5.62 -3.33 4.77
N LEU A 66 4.90 -3.62 5.86
CA LEU A 66 3.87 -4.66 5.88
C LEU A 66 2.73 -4.34 4.91
N GLY A 67 2.30 -3.07 4.83
CA GLY A 67 1.32 -2.61 3.85
C GLY A 67 1.79 -2.78 2.41
N LEU A 68 3.06 -2.45 2.14
CA LEU A 68 3.66 -2.63 0.82
C LEU A 68 3.75 -4.13 0.44
N ILE A 69 4.19 -4.98 1.37
CA ILE A 69 4.25 -6.43 1.15
C ILE A 69 2.85 -6.98 0.86
N ALA A 70 1.83 -6.56 1.62
CA ALA A 70 0.45 -6.96 1.37
C ALA A 70 -0.05 -6.49 -0.01
N ALA A 71 0.26 -5.25 -0.41
CA ALA A 71 -0.09 -4.73 -1.73
C ALA A 71 0.54 -5.55 -2.87
N ILE A 72 1.81 -5.88 -2.74
CA ILE A 72 2.53 -6.73 -3.72
C ILE A 72 1.94 -8.14 -3.73
N ALA A 73 1.65 -8.72 -2.57
CA ALA A 73 1.04 -10.05 -2.46
C ALA A 73 -0.31 -10.11 -3.18
N ALA A 74 -1.15 -9.08 -3.09
CA ALA A 74 -2.40 -9.01 -3.83
C ALA A 74 -2.19 -9.03 -5.36
N VAL A 75 -1.19 -8.31 -5.87
CA VAL A 75 -0.83 -8.35 -7.31
C VAL A 75 -0.34 -9.73 -7.72
N VAL A 76 0.49 -10.37 -6.90
CA VAL A 76 0.96 -11.75 -7.15
C VAL A 76 -0.21 -12.72 -7.20
N ILE A 77 -1.20 -12.61 -6.31
CA ILE A 77 -2.40 -13.45 -6.31
C ILE A 77 -3.19 -13.25 -7.61
N VAL A 78 -3.41 -11.99 -8.04
CA VAL A 78 -4.06 -11.68 -9.32
C VAL A 78 -3.30 -12.32 -10.49
N TYR A 79 -1.98 -12.20 -10.49
CA TYR A 79 -1.13 -12.81 -11.52
C TYR A 79 -1.26 -14.34 -11.55
N LEU A 80 -1.16 -14.99 -10.39
CA LEU A 80 -1.25 -16.45 -10.26
C LEU A 80 -2.61 -17.01 -10.69
N LYS A 81 -3.71 -16.24 -10.47
CA LYS A 81 -5.05 -16.59 -10.94
C LYS A 81 -5.14 -16.67 -12.47
N VAL A 82 -4.36 -15.85 -13.19
CA VAL A 82 -4.43 -15.68 -14.65
C VAL A 82 -3.33 -16.45 -15.39
N ALA A 83 -2.29 -16.88 -14.66
CA ALA A 83 -1.13 -17.55 -15.23
C ALA A 83 -1.50 -18.92 -15.84
N PRO A 84 -1.20 -19.18 -17.13
CA PRO A 84 -1.76 -20.31 -17.88
C PRO A 84 -1.28 -21.69 -17.44
N ASN A 85 -0.24 -21.79 -16.63
CA ASN A 85 0.40 -23.07 -16.28
C ASN A 85 0.42 -23.38 -14.76
N MET A 86 -0.31 -22.62 -13.93
CA MET A 86 -0.31 -22.82 -12.49
C MET A 86 -1.70 -23.22 -12.00
N ASN A 87 -1.96 -24.53 -11.89
CA ASN A 87 -3.12 -25.05 -11.17
C ASN A 87 -2.84 -25.03 -9.65
N ILE A 88 -2.96 -23.86 -9.03
CA ILE A 88 -2.78 -23.73 -7.59
C ILE A 88 -4.10 -24.05 -6.92
N THR A 89 -4.11 -25.11 -6.12
CA THR A 89 -5.24 -25.42 -5.22
C THR A 89 -5.16 -24.51 -3.99
N TRP A 90 -6.02 -23.50 -3.96
CA TRP A 90 -6.10 -22.59 -2.83
C TRP A 90 -6.89 -23.23 -1.68
N PRO A 91 -6.45 -23.07 -0.43
CA PRO A 91 -7.17 -23.60 0.74
C PRO A 91 -8.52 -22.90 0.98
N MET A 92 -8.67 -21.70 0.41
CA MET A 92 -9.89 -20.87 0.45
C MET A 92 -10.18 -20.28 -0.93
N PRO A 93 -11.41 -19.83 -1.21
CA PRO A 93 -11.72 -19.11 -2.45
C PRO A 93 -10.77 -17.93 -2.67
N VAL A 94 -10.15 -17.85 -3.84
CA VAL A 94 -9.16 -16.81 -4.18
C VAL A 94 -9.67 -15.41 -3.90
N ALA A 95 -10.96 -15.16 -4.13
CA ALA A 95 -11.59 -13.86 -3.84
C ALA A 95 -11.56 -13.49 -2.34
N GLN A 96 -11.65 -14.49 -1.43
CA GLN A 96 -11.53 -14.25 0.01
C GLN A 96 -10.09 -13.93 0.41
N VAL A 97 -9.12 -14.67 -0.13
CA VAL A 97 -7.69 -14.41 0.12
C VAL A 97 -7.33 -13.02 -0.36
N LEU A 98 -7.77 -12.66 -1.57
CA LEU A 98 -7.53 -11.37 -2.18
C LEU A 98 -8.13 -10.22 -1.36
N LEU A 99 -9.37 -10.40 -0.85
CA LEU A 99 -10.01 -9.44 0.04
C LEU A 99 -9.23 -9.26 1.34
N GLY A 100 -8.82 -10.36 1.98
CA GLY A 100 -8.06 -10.33 3.23
C GLY A 100 -6.73 -9.59 3.08
N VAL A 101 -5.97 -9.90 2.03
CA VAL A 101 -4.67 -9.27 1.76
C VAL A 101 -4.83 -7.79 1.40
N SER A 102 -5.82 -7.45 0.57
CA SER A 102 -6.08 -6.05 0.21
C SER A 102 -6.61 -5.22 1.38
N ALA A 103 -7.44 -5.81 2.25
CA ALA A 103 -7.86 -5.18 3.50
C ALA A 103 -6.68 -4.94 4.45
N ALA A 104 -5.74 -5.87 4.53
CA ALA A 104 -4.51 -5.71 5.31
C ALA A 104 -3.68 -4.53 4.83
N THR A 105 -3.57 -4.31 3.51
CA THR A 105 -2.90 -3.13 2.94
C THR A 105 -3.52 -1.83 3.47
N LEU A 106 -4.84 -1.72 3.46
CA LEU A 106 -5.55 -0.55 3.96
C LEU A 106 -5.35 -0.36 5.47
N VAL A 107 -5.48 -1.43 6.25
CA VAL A 107 -5.31 -1.39 7.72
C VAL A 107 -3.89 -0.93 8.08
N PHE A 108 -2.86 -1.47 7.44
CA PHE A 108 -1.48 -1.05 7.69
C PHE A 108 -1.25 0.41 7.27
N GLY A 109 -1.84 0.88 6.17
CA GLY A 109 -1.79 2.28 5.78
C GLY A 109 -2.42 3.20 6.82
N LEU A 110 -3.58 2.85 7.36
CA LEU A 110 -4.23 3.61 8.44
C LEU A 110 -3.39 3.59 9.73
N LEU A 111 -2.72 2.48 10.06
CA LEU A 111 -1.83 2.39 11.20
C LEU A 111 -0.60 3.30 11.05
N VAL A 112 -0.07 3.47 9.82
CA VAL A 112 0.99 4.45 9.53
C VAL A 112 0.53 5.85 9.92
N VAL A 113 -0.63 6.28 9.43
CA VAL A 113 -1.20 7.61 9.73
C VAL A 113 -1.43 7.80 11.23
N LEU A 114 -2.02 6.82 11.90
CA LEU A 114 -2.29 6.87 13.35
C LEU A 114 -1.00 7.00 14.15
N MET A 115 0.05 6.26 13.78
CA MET A 115 1.35 6.37 14.44
C MET A 115 1.97 7.74 14.27
N GLN A 116 1.90 8.34 13.08
CA GLN A 116 2.41 9.70 12.85
C GLN A 116 1.68 10.75 13.67
N ILE A 117 0.35 10.67 13.74
CA ILE A 117 -0.45 11.56 14.59
C ILE A 117 -0.05 11.38 16.05
N SER A 118 0.14 10.14 16.52
CA SER A 118 0.52 9.85 17.90
C SER A 118 1.92 10.38 18.27
N TYR A 119 2.83 10.45 17.31
CA TYR A 119 4.16 11.07 17.49
C TYR A 119 4.17 12.60 17.37
N GLY A 120 3.00 13.24 17.24
CA GLY A 120 2.88 14.69 17.17
C GLY A 120 3.32 15.29 15.83
N LEU A 121 3.38 14.50 14.77
CA LEU A 121 3.73 14.97 13.42
C LEU A 121 2.59 15.72 12.72
N THR A 122 1.64 16.28 13.49
CA THR A 122 0.54 17.09 12.94
C THR A 122 1.03 18.36 12.24
N GLY A 123 2.23 18.86 12.59
CA GLY A 123 2.92 19.96 11.90
C GLY A 123 3.82 19.53 10.75
N ALA A 124 3.72 18.27 10.28
CA ALA A 124 4.54 17.75 9.19
C ALA A 124 4.30 18.49 7.87
N PRO A 125 5.30 18.54 6.98
CA PRO A 125 5.16 19.20 5.68
C PRO A 125 4.06 18.52 4.84
N MET A 126 3.43 19.29 3.97
CA MET A 126 2.31 18.84 3.12
C MET A 126 2.69 17.63 2.24
N THR A 127 3.96 17.50 1.86
CA THR A 127 4.48 16.33 1.11
C THR A 127 4.29 15.02 1.86
N MET A 128 4.35 15.05 3.18
CA MET A 128 4.14 13.90 4.06
C MET A 128 2.68 13.45 4.03
N TRP A 129 1.76 14.38 4.21
CA TRP A 129 0.32 14.11 4.11
C TRP A 129 -0.11 13.66 2.72
N LEU A 130 0.55 14.16 1.67
CA LEU A 130 0.33 13.70 0.31
C LEU A 130 0.77 12.25 0.12
N ALA A 131 1.92 11.87 0.68
CA ALA A 131 2.39 10.48 0.65
C ALA A 131 1.43 9.54 1.36
N ASP A 132 0.90 9.94 2.54
CA ASP A 132 -0.15 9.21 3.25
C ASP A 132 -1.41 9.03 2.41
N LEU A 133 -1.88 10.13 1.84
CA LEU A 133 -3.10 10.12 1.03
C LEU A 133 -2.96 9.16 -0.16
N ILE A 134 -1.80 9.17 -0.82
CA ILE A 134 -1.53 8.25 -1.93
C ILE A 134 -1.43 6.82 -1.44
N PHE A 135 -0.74 6.57 -0.33
CA PHE A 135 -0.54 5.24 0.23
C PHE A 135 -1.87 4.63 0.71
N VAL A 136 -2.61 5.35 1.55
CA VAL A 136 -3.92 4.91 2.09
C VAL A 136 -4.97 4.86 0.99
N GLY A 137 -4.98 5.84 0.08
CA GLY A 137 -5.88 5.86 -1.06
C GLY A 137 -5.68 4.68 -2.00
N GLY A 138 -4.42 4.30 -2.25
CA GLY A 138 -4.07 3.08 -2.98
C GLY A 138 -4.56 1.82 -2.30
N GLY A 139 -4.36 1.71 -0.98
CA GLY A 139 -4.88 0.60 -0.16
C GLY A 139 -6.40 0.53 -0.16
N ALA A 140 -7.08 1.68 -0.08
CA ALA A 140 -8.54 1.75 -0.14
C ALA A 140 -9.09 1.32 -1.51
N LEU A 141 -8.46 1.78 -2.60
CA LEU A 141 -8.82 1.37 -3.95
C LEU A 141 -8.67 -0.15 -4.14
N GLN A 142 -7.56 -0.70 -3.63
CA GLN A 142 -7.26 -2.12 -3.70
C GLN A 142 -8.28 -2.96 -2.89
N ALA A 143 -8.60 -2.54 -1.66
CA ALA A 143 -9.59 -3.20 -0.81
C ALA A 143 -11.00 -3.14 -1.40
N TYR A 144 -11.40 -1.99 -1.95
CA TYR A 144 -12.68 -1.83 -2.62
C TYR A 144 -12.82 -2.73 -3.84
N ALA A 145 -11.79 -2.78 -4.69
CA ALA A 145 -11.80 -3.64 -5.88
C ALA A 145 -11.86 -5.13 -5.52
N ALA A 146 -11.13 -5.55 -4.48
CA ALA A 146 -11.17 -6.92 -3.97
C ALA A 146 -12.54 -7.26 -3.35
N TYR A 147 -13.18 -6.32 -2.67
CA TYR A 147 -14.55 -6.47 -2.18
C TYR A 147 -15.57 -6.68 -3.31
N MET A 148 -15.46 -5.90 -4.40
CA MET A 148 -16.30 -6.09 -5.58
C MET A 148 -16.10 -7.46 -6.23
N GLU A 149 -14.87 -7.97 -6.26
CA GLU A 149 -14.57 -9.31 -6.78
C GLU A 149 -15.17 -10.39 -5.89
N PHE A 150 -15.06 -10.22 -4.57
CA PHE A 150 -15.64 -11.14 -3.59
C PHE A 150 -17.18 -11.21 -3.66
N THR A 151 -17.84 -10.06 -3.78
CA THR A 151 -19.32 -10.03 -3.89
C THR A 151 -19.80 -10.66 -5.20
N ALA A 152 -19.09 -10.41 -6.30
CA ALA A 152 -19.43 -11.04 -7.58
C ALA A 152 -19.23 -12.56 -7.58
N SER A 153 -18.23 -13.05 -6.86
CA SER A 153 -18.01 -14.50 -6.74
C SER A 153 -19.12 -15.21 -5.96
N LYS A 154 -19.80 -14.52 -5.04
CA LYS A 154 -20.95 -15.06 -4.29
C LYS A 154 -22.24 -15.12 -5.10
N THR A 155 -22.42 -14.21 -6.06
CA THR A 155 -23.64 -14.16 -6.91
C THR A 155 -23.57 -15.13 -8.09
N ALA A 156 -22.42 -15.71 -8.36
CA ALA A 156 -22.20 -16.68 -9.44
C ALA A 156 -22.45 -18.15 -9.02
N VAL A 157 -22.83 -18.40 -7.75
CA VAL A 157 -23.22 -19.71 -7.20
C VAL A 157 -24.73 -19.78 -7.07
#